data_53cc8c62b29ef3181878a4579bcbead9
#
_entry.id   53cc8c62b29ef3181878a4579bcbead9
#
_cell.length_a   1.000
_cell.length_b   1.000
_cell.length_c   1.000
_cell.angle_alpha   90.00
_cell.angle_beta   90.00
_cell.angle_gamma   90.00
#
_symmetry.space_group_name_H-M   'P 1'
#
loop_
_entity.id
_entity.type
_entity.pdbx_description
1 polymer ?
#
loop_
_entity_poly.entity_id
_entity_poly.type
_entity_poly.pdbx_seq_one_letter_code
_entity_poly.pdbx_strand_id
1 'polypeptide(L)'
;MLPQAKVVCPDSVVCHNEFVYSVTVPVDSGYPVIVVPPFKEAGLDVMSGPSLNRMHHVMNVNGKNSEIRKVSYSYKLKCDQVKTIVIPEYIIKSGRNARLYKVPVREISCMPVSSLRQKTRGKMDSTFVLVRPELSKDQIRLGDSIRVVMKLYTSENLNSVEKVRRIPDYSLASDIETDSVMAFMPDTLNGRKCASVILDQYWIYPLKTGKYELPSIRFAAQIKKMKEGVDPFEAFFGGDSSYDYTTIHATTEPLFFRVSKGGQEIDSPVREKTDYVRSDMLLALDISGSMGGLDFPLSRLDVAKGMINRLASDRPCDVVPFSDQRREVLAIPQMANELSSLKCQEDSRTALYDVCLSAVYDNQYHGRHYSDVVLFTDGHDNGSHVSLRTVADVMAAMKIRVHIVKLNAGKDSVRYNMNGQLLSFPNQLASQQDDLSFLAGFTGGGYWELTDMARMDRVVSEIRQNLSSSELNADISGQTSLSGFRMDLLLEKIYHQFYLSPYARSESESSEE
;
A
#
# COMPACT_ATOMS: atom_id res chain seq x y z
N MET A 1 19.98 -10.56 -37.33
CA MET A 1 19.23 -11.04 -36.12
C MET A 1 18.50 -9.86 -35.51
N LEU A 2 17.24 -10.05 -35.08
CA LEU A 2 16.52 -9.03 -34.34
C LEU A 2 17.14 -8.87 -32.93
N PRO A 3 17.26 -7.65 -32.42
CA PRO A 3 17.72 -7.42 -31.05
C PRO A 3 16.75 -8.08 -30.07
N GLN A 4 17.29 -8.65 -28.98
CA GLN A 4 16.51 -9.32 -27.97
C GLN A 4 16.00 -8.31 -26.91
N ALA A 5 14.75 -8.46 -26.50
CA ALA A 5 14.20 -7.81 -25.33
C ALA A 5 14.71 -8.49 -24.05
N LYS A 6 14.89 -7.71 -22.99
CA LYS A 6 15.22 -8.26 -21.66
C LYS A 6 13.94 -8.72 -20.96
N VAL A 7 13.90 -10.01 -20.59
CA VAL A 7 12.80 -10.58 -19.81
C VAL A 7 13.25 -10.86 -18.40
N VAL A 8 12.41 -10.49 -17.44
CA VAL A 8 12.57 -10.81 -16.02
C VAL A 8 11.30 -11.53 -15.55
N CYS A 9 11.43 -12.79 -15.20
CA CYS A 9 10.38 -13.60 -14.60
C CYS A 9 11.04 -14.68 -13.72
N PRO A 10 10.34 -15.23 -12.72
CA PRO A 10 10.85 -16.36 -11.94
C PRO A 10 10.94 -17.63 -12.81
N ASP A 11 11.95 -18.47 -12.57
CA ASP A 11 12.09 -19.77 -13.22
C ASP A 11 11.10 -20.80 -12.65
N SER A 12 10.58 -20.55 -11.45
CA SER A 12 9.59 -21.41 -10.80
C SER A 12 8.61 -20.60 -9.97
N VAL A 13 7.36 -21.01 -9.98
CA VAL A 13 6.25 -20.39 -9.25
C VAL A 13 5.46 -21.45 -8.51
N VAL A 14 4.75 -21.06 -7.48
CA VAL A 14 3.83 -21.94 -6.77
C VAL A 14 2.45 -21.83 -7.40
N CYS A 15 1.82 -22.98 -7.63
CA CYS A 15 0.46 -23.04 -8.17
C CYS A 15 -0.49 -22.19 -7.32
N HIS A 16 -1.38 -21.46 -7.97
CA HIS A 16 -2.31 -20.46 -7.42
C HIS A 16 -1.70 -19.16 -6.87
N ASN A 17 -0.37 -19.02 -6.84
CA ASN A 17 0.26 -17.76 -6.46
C ASN A 17 0.45 -16.85 -7.67
N GLU A 18 0.33 -15.54 -7.41
CA GLU A 18 0.66 -14.52 -8.40
C GLU A 18 2.17 -14.33 -8.51
N PHE A 19 2.63 -14.05 -9.73
CA PHE A 19 4.02 -13.71 -10.01
C PHE A 19 4.12 -12.61 -11.06
N VAL A 20 5.24 -11.92 -11.09
CA VAL A 20 5.49 -10.82 -12.03
C VAL A 20 6.32 -11.31 -13.22
N TYR A 21 5.83 -11.00 -14.41
CA TYR A 21 6.53 -11.13 -15.67
C TYR A 21 6.78 -9.73 -16.24
N SER A 22 8.04 -9.38 -16.48
CA SER A 22 8.41 -8.07 -17.01
C SER A 22 9.24 -8.22 -18.28
N VAL A 23 8.92 -7.41 -19.29
CA VAL A 23 9.69 -7.32 -20.52
C VAL A 23 10.14 -5.88 -20.75
N THR A 24 11.44 -5.68 -20.96
CA THR A 24 12.05 -4.36 -21.14
C THR A 24 12.64 -4.24 -22.55
N VAL A 25 12.28 -3.16 -23.22
CA VAL A 25 12.80 -2.82 -24.56
C VAL A 25 13.39 -1.40 -24.56
N PRO A 26 14.47 -1.16 -25.34
CA PRO A 26 14.92 0.20 -25.61
C PRO A 26 13.88 0.95 -26.45
N VAL A 27 13.73 2.25 -26.22
CA VAL A 27 12.79 3.12 -26.92
C VAL A 27 13.56 4.28 -27.54
N ASP A 28 13.53 4.40 -28.86
CA ASP A 28 13.87 5.62 -29.53
C ASP A 28 12.64 6.55 -29.44
N SER A 29 12.76 7.85 -29.43
CA SER A 29 11.68 8.82 -29.25
C SER A 29 10.33 8.40 -29.87
N GLY A 30 9.36 7.99 -29.04
CA GLY A 30 8.02 7.61 -29.46
C GLY A 30 7.28 6.76 -28.41
N TYR A 31 5.97 6.69 -28.49
CA TYR A 31 5.16 5.87 -27.61
C TYR A 31 5.33 4.39 -27.96
N PRO A 32 5.65 3.53 -26.98
CA PRO A 32 5.72 2.11 -27.23
C PRO A 32 4.34 1.54 -27.58
N VAL A 33 4.29 0.65 -28.56
CA VAL A 33 3.07 -0.08 -28.87
C VAL A 33 2.88 -1.17 -27.83
N ILE A 34 1.71 -1.22 -27.20
CA ILE A 34 1.35 -2.27 -26.25
C ILE A 34 1.23 -3.58 -27.04
N VAL A 35 2.05 -4.54 -26.71
CA VAL A 35 1.95 -5.91 -27.22
C VAL A 35 1.39 -6.76 -26.09
N VAL A 36 0.33 -7.49 -26.39
CA VAL A 36 -0.21 -8.49 -25.47
C VAL A 36 0.62 -9.76 -25.64
N PRO A 37 1.43 -10.15 -24.64
CA PRO A 37 2.16 -11.41 -24.72
C PRO A 37 1.18 -12.60 -24.77
N PRO A 38 1.58 -13.75 -25.34
CA PRO A 38 0.72 -14.92 -25.52
C PRO A 38 0.52 -15.70 -24.21
N PHE A 39 0.10 -15.01 -23.14
CA PHE A 39 -0.07 -15.61 -21.83
C PHE A 39 -1.22 -16.61 -21.78
N LYS A 40 -2.32 -16.30 -22.45
CA LYS A 40 -3.51 -17.17 -22.51
C LYS A 40 -3.19 -18.50 -23.22
N GLU A 41 -2.38 -18.43 -24.28
CA GLU A 41 -1.91 -19.63 -25.02
C GLU A 41 -0.99 -20.47 -24.16
N ALA A 42 -0.18 -19.84 -23.29
CA ALA A 42 0.66 -20.51 -22.32
C ALA A 42 -0.15 -21.07 -21.11
N GLY A 43 -1.44 -20.78 -21.01
CA GLY A 43 -2.29 -21.20 -19.90
C GLY A 43 -2.02 -20.42 -18.62
N LEU A 44 -1.76 -19.13 -18.75
CA LEU A 44 -1.58 -18.16 -17.68
C LEU A 44 -2.75 -17.18 -17.63
N ASP A 45 -3.26 -16.93 -16.45
CA ASP A 45 -4.24 -15.88 -16.22
C ASP A 45 -3.54 -14.56 -15.95
N VAL A 46 -3.98 -13.49 -16.62
CA VAL A 46 -3.48 -12.14 -16.42
C VAL A 46 -4.34 -11.49 -15.31
N MET A 47 -3.76 -11.37 -14.13
CA MET A 47 -4.43 -10.78 -12.97
C MET A 47 -4.46 -9.25 -13.08
N SER A 48 -3.38 -8.65 -13.61
CA SER A 48 -3.29 -7.22 -13.89
C SER A 48 -2.13 -6.90 -14.85
N GLY A 49 -2.18 -5.72 -15.46
CA GLY A 49 -1.14 -5.21 -16.34
C GLY A 49 -1.63 -4.93 -17.77
N PRO A 50 -0.74 -4.37 -18.64
CA PRO A 50 0.64 -4.02 -18.30
C PRO A 50 0.75 -2.76 -17.46
N SER A 51 1.58 -2.79 -16.41
CA SER A 51 2.13 -1.57 -15.82
C SER A 51 3.36 -1.14 -16.62
N LEU A 52 3.49 0.16 -16.87
CA LEU A 52 4.54 0.75 -17.69
C LEU A 52 5.54 1.47 -16.79
N ASN A 53 6.81 1.05 -16.84
CA ASN A 53 7.91 1.77 -16.20
C ASN A 53 8.86 2.30 -17.27
N ARG A 54 9.10 3.60 -17.28
CA ARG A 54 10.00 4.29 -18.22
C ARG A 54 11.29 4.63 -17.51
N MET A 55 12.40 4.13 -18.03
CA MET A 55 13.74 4.41 -17.53
C MET A 55 14.47 5.29 -18.54
N HIS A 56 15.01 6.41 -18.05
CA HIS A 56 15.82 7.33 -18.81
C HIS A 56 17.17 7.50 -18.11
N HIS A 57 18.23 7.03 -18.73
CA HIS A 57 19.60 7.20 -18.25
C HIS A 57 20.38 8.10 -19.19
N VAL A 58 20.94 9.16 -18.66
CA VAL A 58 21.92 10.01 -19.36
C VAL A 58 23.29 9.69 -18.78
N MET A 59 24.17 9.16 -19.61
CA MET A 59 25.57 8.92 -19.25
C MET A 59 26.47 9.88 -20.02
N ASN A 60 27.33 10.59 -19.30
CA ASN A 60 28.40 11.37 -19.91
C ASN A 60 29.68 10.55 -19.87
N VAL A 61 30.12 10.11 -21.05
CA VAL A 61 31.38 9.39 -21.19
C VAL A 61 32.30 10.21 -22.10
N ASN A 62 33.40 10.70 -21.56
CA ASN A 62 34.41 11.50 -22.28
C ASN A 62 33.82 12.73 -22.99
N GLY A 63 32.91 13.46 -22.31
CA GLY A 63 32.30 14.68 -22.86
C GLY A 63 31.16 14.44 -23.88
N LYS A 64 30.83 13.17 -24.18
CA LYS A 64 29.68 12.82 -25.02
C LYS A 64 28.54 12.31 -24.16
N ASN A 65 27.40 13.00 -24.24
CA ASN A 65 26.18 12.54 -23.61
C ASN A 65 25.58 11.38 -24.41
N SER A 66 25.46 10.23 -23.78
CA SER A 66 24.77 9.06 -24.30
C SER A 66 23.45 8.89 -23.52
N GLU A 67 22.34 8.91 -24.22
CA GLU A 67 21.01 8.83 -23.66
C GLU A 67 20.43 7.44 -23.95
N ILE A 68 20.07 6.70 -22.91
CA ILE A 68 19.45 5.39 -23.01
C ILE A 68 18.04 5.48 -22.42
N ARG A 69 17.05 5.31 -23.28
CA ARG A 69 15.63 5.23 -22.87
C ARG A 69 15.17 3.79 -22.99
N LYS A 70 14.52 3.29 -21.93
CA LYS A 70 13.94 1.93 -21.89
C LYS A 70 12.53 2.00 -21.35
N VAL A 71 11.69 1.11 -21.81
CA VAL A 71 10.34 0.90 -21.26
C VAL A 71 10.21 -0.54 -20.83
N SER A 72 9.71 -0.74 -19.62
CA SER A 72 9.42 -2.05 -19.03
C SER A 72 7.91 -2.23 -18.92
N TYR A 73 7.40 -3.33 -19.44
CA TYR A 73 6.01 -3.77 -19.33
C TYR A 73 5.95 -4.88 -18.29
N SER A 74 5.22 -4.67 -17.22
CA SER A 74 5.09 -5.65 -16.14
C SER A 74 3.65 -6.14 -16.03
N TYR A 75 3.49 -7.46 -15.93
CA TYR A 75 2.20 -8.14 -15.79
C TYR A 75 2.22 -8.96 -14.51
N LYS A 76 1.13 -8.97 -13.78
CA LYS A 76 0.87 -9.97 -12.74
C LYS A 76 0.13 -11.15 -13.36
N LEU A 77 0.72 -12.29 -13.22
CA LEU A 77 0.24 -13.55 -13.80
C LEU A 77 -0.03 -14.56 -12.70
N LYS A 78 -0.93 -15.49 -12.97
CA LYS A 78 -1.26 -16.62 -12.09
C LYS A 78 -1.31 -17.90 -12.91
N CYS A 79 -0.87 -19.00 -12.30
CA CYS A 79 -1.01 -20.34 -12.84
C CYS A 79 -1.84 -21.20 -11.88
N ASP A 80 -2.91 -21.81 -12.37
CA ASP A 80 -3.79 -22.67 -11.58
C ASP A 80 -3.50 -24.16 -11.70
N GLN A 81 -2.50 -24.54 -12.51
CA GLN A 81 -2.15 -25.95 -12.74
C GLN A 81 -0.68 -26.21 -12.49
N VAL A 82 -0.37 -27.30 -11.81
CA VAL A 82 1.00 -27.80 -11.63
C VAL A 82 1.50 -28.37 -12.95
N LYS A 83 2.31 -27.57 -13.67
CA LYS A 83 2.92 -27.94 -14.98
C LYS A 83 4.11 -27.05 -15.31
N THR A 84 4.87 -27.42 -16.28
CA THR A 84 5.82 -26.50 -16.92
C THR A 84 5.05 -25.62 -17.91
N ILE A 85 5.15 -24.32 -17.72
CA ILE A 85 4.54 -23.29 -18.55
C ILE A 85 5.58 -22.83 -19.55
N VAL A 86 5.23 -22.83 -20.82
CA VAL A 86 6.10 -22.31 -21.88
C VAL A 86 5.44 -21.07 -22.47
N ILE A 87 6.03 -19.89 -22.22
CA ILE A 87 5.64 -18.66 -22.91
C ILE A 87 6.41 -18.65 -24.23
N PRO A 88 5.73 -18.76 -25.37
CA PRO A 88 6.39 -18.84 -26.67
C PRO A 88 7.10 -17.52 -27.00
N GLU A 89 7.99 -17.63 -27.98
CA GLU A 89 8.65 -16.47 -28.56
C GLU A 89 7.64 -15.52 -29.22
N TYR A 90 7.81 -14.21 -29.01
CA TYR A 90 6.99 -13.19 -29.68
C TYR A 90 7.80 -11.93 -30.01
N ILE A 91 7.22 -11.04 -30.80
CA ILE A 91 7.89 -9.83 -31.29
C ILE A 91 7.18 -8.58 -30.74
N ILE A 92 7.97 -7.65 -30.23
CA ILE A 92 7.52 -6.32 -29.79
C ILE A 92 7.97 -5.28 -30.80
N LYS A 93 7.06 -4.41 -31.22
CA LYS A 93 7.37 -3.21 -31.99
C LYS A 93 7.57 -2.03 -31.04
N SER A 94 8.68 -1.34 -31.15
CA SER A 94 9.04 -0.22 -30.26
C SER A 94 9.38 1.03 -31.07
N GLY A 95 8.87 2.18 -30.61
CA GLY A 95 9.19 3.50 -31.14
C GLY A 95 8.49 3.87 -32.45
N ARG A 96 8.69 5.12 -32.92
CA ARG A 96 8.13 5.64 -34.19
C ARG A 96 8.61 4.87 -35.40
N ASN A 97 9.82 4.36 -35.36
CA ASN A 97 10.45 3.62 -36.46
C ASN A 97 10.06 2.13 -36.46
N ALA A 98 9.08 1.72 -35.65
CA ALA A 98 8.58 0.35 -35.56
C ALA A 98 9.70 -0.70 -35.41
N ARG A 99 10.74 -0.40 -34.63
CA ARG A 99 11.88 -1.29 -34.40
C ARG A 99 11.39 -2.57 -33.74
N LEU A 100 11.77 -3.70 -34.29
CA LEU A 100 11.32 -5.01 -33.83
C LEU A 100 12.30 -5.57 -32.81
N TYR A 101 11.79 -6.05 -31.69
CA TYR A 101 12.53 -6.76 -30.64
C TYR A 101 11.95 -8.16 -30.46
N LYS A 102 12.82 -9.13 -30.46
CA LYS A 102 12.48 -10.53 -30.22
C LYS A 102 12.46 -10.79 -28.72
N VAL A 103 11.34 -11.29 -28.20
CA VAL A 103 11.22 -11.77 -26.83
C VAL A 103 11.46 -13.27 -26.83
N PRO A 104 12.49 -13.76 -26.12
CA PRO A 104 12.84 -15.17 -26.13
C PRO A 104 11.79 -16.02 -25.40
N VAL A 105 11.72 -17.30 -25.77
CA VAL A 105 10.93 -18.32 -25.05
C VAL A 105 11.30 -18.30 -23.57
N ARG A 106 10.30 -18.44 -22.70
CA ARG A 106 10.48 -18.60 -21.26
C ARG A 106 9.74 -19.81 -20.75
N GLU A 107 10.46 -20.65 -20.02
CA GLU A 107 9.91 -21.79 -19.31
C GLU A 107 9.80 -21.45 -17.83
N ILE A 108 8.63 -21.69 -17.23
CA ILE A 108 8.34 -21.44 -15.83
C ILE A 108 7.78 -22.74 -15.25
N SER A 109 8.42 -23.25 -14.21
CA SER A 109 7.93 -24.45 -13.53
C SER A 109 6.87 -24.09 -12.49
N CYS A 110 5.62 -24.43 -12.72
CA CYS A 110 4.54 -24.28 -11.74
C CYS A 110 4.50 -25.50 -10.82
N MET A 111 4.84 -25.30 -9.56
CA MET A 111 5.01 -26.36 -8.57
C MET A 111 3.83 -26.40 -7.59
N PRO A 112 3.49 -27.60 -7.05
CA PRO A 112 2.48 -27.68 -6.01
C PRO A 112 2.96 -27.03 -4.71
N VAL A 113 2.03 -26.53 -3.91
CA VAL A 113 2.31 -25.91 -2.59
C VAL A 113 3.14 -26.84 -1.68
N SER A 114 2.95 -28.16 -1.80
CA SER A 114 3.70 -29.17 -1.02
C SER A 114 5.20 -29.26 -1.38
N SER A 115 5.62 -28.81 -2.57
CA SER A 115 7.02 -28.89 -2.99
C SER A 115 7.93 -27.83 -2.33
N LEU A 116 7.34 -26.79 -1.72
CA LEU A 116 8.08 -25.80 -0.93
C LEU A 116 8.73 -26.45 0.32
N ARG A 117 8.14 -27.50 0.89
CA ARG A 117 8.70 -28.22 2.04
C ARG A 117 9.97 -29.03 1.71
N GLN A 118 10.20 -29.38 0.46
CA GLN A 118 11.35 -30.22 0.06
C GLN A 118 12.56 -29.44 -0.47
N LYS A 119 12.39 -28.25 -1.04
CA LYS A 119 13.50 -27.44 -1.56
C LYS A 119 14.38 -26.76 -0.51
N THR A 120 13.92 -26.66 0.75
CA THR A 120 14.75 -26.15 1.85
C THR A 120 15.87 -27.14 2.29
N ARG A 121 15.97 -28.35 1.71
CA ARG A 121 17.04 -29.33 1.97
C ARG A 121 18.18 -29.33 0.92
N GLY A 122 18.06 -28.59 -0.18
CA GLY A 122 19.16 -28.43 -1.14
C GLY A 122 20.16 -27.39 -0.64
N LYS A 123 21.48 -27.60 -0.88
CA LYS A 123 22.60 -26.69 -0.55
C LYS A 123 22.14 -25.23 -0.61
N MET A 124 21.85 -24.65 0.56
CA MET A 124 21.67 -23.20 0.69
C MET A 124 23.02 -22.55 0.43
N ASP A 125 23.09 -21.65 -0.51
CA ASP A 125 24.21 -20.74 -0.68
C ASP A 125 24.58 -20.12 0.66
N SER A 126 25.85 -19.80 0.86
CA SER A 126 26.38 -19.29 2.13
C SER A 126 25.66 -18.02 2.63
N THR A 127 24.98 -17.33 1.74
CA THR A 127 24.31 -16.03 1.92
C THR A 127 22.80 -16.18 1.92
N PHE A 128 22.12 -15.75 2.97
CA PHE A 128 20.65 -15.76 2.99
C PHE A 128 20.04 -14.61 3.79
N VAL A 129 18.85 -14.20 3.37
CA VAL A 129 17.93 -13.32 4.10
C VAL A 129 16.56 -13.99 4.06
N LEU A 130 15.99 -14.27 5.21
CA LEU A 130 14.70 -14.95 5.36
C LEU A 130 13.85 -14.23 6.39
N VAL A 131 12.59 -13.96 6.06
CA VAL A 131 11.58 -13.54 7.05
C VAL A 131 10.64 -14.70 7.30
N ARG A 132 10.48 -15.04 8.57
CA ARG A 132 9.53 -16.06 9.04
C ARG A 132 8.44 -15.38 9.86
N PRO A 133 7.18 -15.40 9.39
CA PRO A 133 6.05 -15.01 10.19
C PRO A 133 5.71 -16.13 11.19
N GLU A 134 5.33 -15.74 12.40
CA GLU A 134 4.93 -16.65 13.47
C GLU A 134 3.62 -16.18 14.09
N LEU A 135 2.70 -17.13 14.36
CA LEU A 135 1.45 -16.86 15.05
C LEU A 135 1.54 -17.42 16.48
N SER A 136 1.03 -16.66 17.45
CA SER A 136 0.98 -17.13 18.85
C SER A 136 0.07 -18.33 19.05
N LYS A 137 -0.94 -18.51 18.20
CA LYS A 137 -1.91 -19.62 18.19
C LYS A 137 -2.39 -19.85 16.76
N ASP A 138 -2.84 -21.06 16.45
CA ASP A 138 -3.45 -21.44 15.17
C ASP A 138 -4.99 -21.54 15.26
N GLN A 139 -5.53 -21.52 16.50
CA GLN A 139 -6.97 -21.56 16.79
C GLN A 139 -7.30 -20.60 17.93
N ILE A 140 -8.33 -19.78 17.72
CA ILE A 140 -8.84 -18.83 18.71
C ILE A 140 -10.36 -18.77 18.64
N ARG A 141 -10.98 -18.07 19.61
CA ARG A 141 -12.41 -17.76 19.63
C ARG A 141 -12.63 -16.33 19.12
N LEU A 142 -13.82 -16.10 18.58
CA LEU A 142 -14.21 -14.73 18.20
C LEU A 142 -14.25 -13.85 19.46
N GLY A 143 -13.55 -12.72 19.41
CA GLY A 143 -13.30 -11.83 20.55
C GLY A 143 -11.88 -11.95 21.12
N ASP A 144 -11.18 -13.07 20.87
CA ASP A 144 -9.77 -13.21 21.22
C ASP A 144 -8.88 -12.52 20.16
N SER A 145 -7.63 -12.29 20.53
CA SER A 145 -6.59 -11.81 19.62
C SER A 145 -5.50 -12.85 19.37
N ILE A 146 -4.80 -12.67 18.27
CA ILE A 146 -3.64 -13.48 17.89
C ILE A 146 -2.44 -12.55 17.65
N ARG A 147 -1.31 -12.87 18.25
CA ARG A 147 -0.07 -12.11 18.02
C ARG A 147 0.64 -12.65 16.79
N VAL A 148 1.02 -11.73 15.90
CA VAL A 148 1.89 -11.99 14.76
C VAL A 148 3.27 -11.42 15.06
N VAL A 149 4.31 -12.20 14.81
CA VAL A 149 5.70 -11.77 14.91
C VAL A 149 6.37 -12.03 13.57
N MET A 150 6.95 -10.98 12.99
CA MET A 150 7.73 -11.06 11.75
C MET A 150 9.21 -11.08 12.11
N LYS A 151 9.82 -12.27 12.13
CA LYS A 151 11.23 -12.44 12.51
C LYS A 151 12.09 -12.61 11.27
N LEU A 152 13.08 -11.75 11.13
CA LEU A 152 14.08 -11.84 10.06
C LEU A 152 15.31 -12.60 10.56
N TYR A 153 15.84 -13.46 9.70
CA TYR A 153 17.10 -14.19 9.88
C TYR A 153 18.04 -13.86 8.71
N THR A 154 19.29 -13.56 9.02
CA THR A 154 20.28 -13.22 7.99
C THR A 154 21.67 -13.70 8.35
N SER A 155 22.46 -14.08 7.33
CA SER A 155 23.91 -14.26 7.42
C SER A 155 24.68 -13.01 6.96
N GLU A 156 23.99 -11.97 6.52
CA GLU A 156 24.57 -10.79 5.88
C GLU A 156 24.38 -9.53 6.72
N ASN A 157 25.21 -8.53 6.47
CA ASN A 157 25.03 -7.19 7.01
C ASN A 157 23.95 -6.47 6.19
N LEU A 158 22.85 -6.15 6.83
CA LEU A 158 21.74 -5.43 6.21
C LEU A 158 21.89 -3.93 6.44
N ASN A 159 21.70 -3.15 5.37
CA ASN A 159 21.59 -1.71 5.42
C ASN A 159 20.15 -1.25 5.74
N SER A 160 19.19 -1.86 5.04
CA SER A 160 17.77 -1.57 5.24
C SER A 160 16.91 -2.80 4.91
N VAL A 161 15.73 -2.85 5.51
CA VAL A 161 14.67 -3.83 5.19
C VAL A 161 13.37 -3.07 5.09
N GLU A 162 12.64 -3.30 4.00
CA GLU A 162 11.31 -2.76 3.83
C GLU A 162 10.35 -3.42 4.84
N LYS A 163 9.68 -2.59 5.64
CA LYS A 163 8.65 -3.05 6.58
C LYS A 163 7.32 -3.13 5.83
N VAL A 164 6.82 -4.34 5.60
CA VAL A 164 5.53 -4.57 4.97
C VAL A 164 4.64 -5.37 5.90
N ARG A 165 3.52 -4.79 6.30
CA ARG A 165 2.47 -5.46 7.09
C ARG A 165 1.35 -5.90 6.17
N ARG A 166 0.77 -7.06 6.44
CA ARG A 166 -0.47 -7.53 5.81
C ARG A 166 -1.49 -7.87 6.89
N ILE A 167 -2.71 -7.44 6.64
CA ILE A 167 -3.84 -7.64 7.55
C ILE A 167 -4.80 -8.57 6.85
N PRO A 168 -5.15 -9.72 7.46
CA PRO A 168 -6.14 -10.63 6.90
C PRO A 168 -7.50 -9.95 6.72
N ASP A 169 -8.23 -10.32 5.69
CA ASP A 169 -9.58 -9.82 5.49
C ASP A 169 -10.46 -10.12 6.70
N TYR A 170 -11.38 -9.20 6.99
CA TYR A 170 -12.27 -9.25 8.15
C TYR A 170 -11.54 -9.40 9.49
N SER A 171 -10.40 -8.77 9.60
CA SER A 171 -9.67 -8.59 10.85
C SER A 171 -9.19 -7.15 11.00
N LEU A 172 -8.80 -6.80 12.21
CA LEU A 172 -8.18 -5.54 12.55
C LEU A 172 -6.81 -5.82 13.16
N ALA A 173 -5.80 -5.04 12.78
CA ALA A 173 -4.48 -5.07 13.41
C ALA A 173 -4.36 -3.99 14.47
N SER A 174 -3.55 -4.25 15.50
CA SER A 174 -3.17 -3.27 16.51
C SER A 174 -1.68 -3.37 16.77
N ASP A 175 -1.02 -2.24 16.84
CA ASP A 175 0.40 -2.20 17.15
C ASP A 175 0.69 -2.77 18.54
N ILE A 176 1.87 -3.37 18.68
CA ILE A 176 2.46 -3.68 19.97
C ILE A 176 3.56 -2.64 20.16
N GLU A 177 3.46 -1.86 21.21
CA GLU A 177 4.53 -0.94 21.59
C GLU A 177 5.82 -1.74 21.81
N THR A 178 6.83 -1.42 21.04
CA THR A 178 8.16 -2.02 21.17
C THR A 178 9.16 -0.92 21.39
N ASP A 179 10.08 -1.16 22.31
CA ASP A 179 11.27 -0.32 22.42
C ASP A 179 11.94 -0.21 21.04
N SER A 180 12.17 0.99 20.59
CA SER A 180 12.46 1.37 19.21
C SER A 180 13.83 0.91 18.66
N VAL A 181 14.54 0.04 19.34
CA VAL A 181 15.86 -0.43 18.90
C VAL A 181 15.75 -1.82 18.29
N MET A 182 15.77 -1.89 16.96
CA MET A 182 15.98 -3.15 16.25
C MET A 182 17.40 -3.65 16.51
N ALA A 183 17.59 -4.47 17.52
CA ALA A 183 18.87 -5.12 17.80
C ALA A 183 18.96 -6.47 17.09
N PHE A 184 19.98 -6.67 16.27
CA PHE A 184 20.32 -7.97 15.75
C PHE A 184 20.94 -8.83 16.86
N MET A 185 20.33 -9.99 17.09
CA MET A 185 20.77 -10.96 18.08
C MET A 185 21.38 -12.17 17.40
N PRO A 186 22.49 -12.74 17.93
CA PRO A 186 22.99 -14.03 17.46
C PRO A 186 21.91 -15.11 17.57
N ASP A 187 21.71 -15.87 16.51
CA ASP A 187 20.71 -16.94 16.45
C ASP A 187 21.21 -18.12 15.64
N THR A 188 20.40 -19.18 15.60
CA THR A 188 20.70 -20.38 14.81
C THR A 188 19.45 -20.81 14.06
N LEU A 189 19.53 -20.83 12.73
CA LEU A 189 18.47 -21.30 11.87
C LEU A 189 18.89 -22.62 11.20
N ASN A 190 18.15 -23.70 11.48
CA ASN A 190 18.43 -25.04 10.93
C ASN A 190 19.89 -25.49 11.14
N GLY A 191 20.45 -25.22 12.33
CA GLY A 191 21.83 -25.59 12.69
C GLY A 191 22.92 -24.63 12.16
N ARG A 192 22.55 -23.54 11.47
CA ARG A 192 23.50 -22.51 10.98
C ARG A 192 23.45 -21.27 11.85
N LYS A 193 24.60 -20.75 12.20
CA LYS A 193 24.73 -19.47 12.90
C LYS A 193 24.28 -18.34 11.97
N CYS A 194 23.45 -17.46 12.51
CA CYS A 194 22.94 -16.28 11.81
C CYS A 194 22.68 -15.17 12.82
N ALA A 195 22.29 -14.00 12.33
CA ALA A 195 21.68 -12.95 13.15
C ALA A 195 20.16 -12.96 12.92
N SER A 196 19.41 -12.63 13.95
CA SER A 196 17.96 -12.45 13.82
C SER A 196 17.51 -11.14 14.46
N VAL A 197 16.40 -10.58 13.94
CA VAL A 197 15.74 -9.38 14.47
C VAL A 197 14.23 -9.49 14.26
N ILE A 198 13.45 -8.94 15.18
CA ILE A 198 12.01 -8.78 15.01
C ILE A 198 11.79 -7.54 14.14
N LEU A 199 11.29 -7.72 12.91
CA LEU A 199 10.98 -6.61 12.00
C LEU A 199 9.69 -5.92 12.36
N ASP A 200 8.69 -6.69 12.76
CA ASP A 200 7.36 -6.20 13.13
C ASP A 200 6.68 -7.17 14.07
N GLN A 201 5.84 -6.65 14.95
CA GLN A 201 4.92 -7.45 15.74
C GLN A 201 3.63 -6.68 15.99
N TYR A 202 2.50 -7.36 15.90
CA TYR A 202 1.19 -6.77 16.04
C TYR A 202 0.15 -7.80 16.46
N TRP A 203 -0.94 -7.32 17.05
CA TRP A 203 -2.12 -8.12 17.32
C TRP A 203 -3.04 -8.13 16.11
N ILE A 204 -3.69 -9.26 15.85
CA ILE A 204 -4.83 -9.40 14.93
C ILE A 204 -6.06 -9.73 15.75
N TYR A 205 -7.14 -8.98 15.51
CA TYR A 205 -8.47 -9.19 16.07
C TYR A 205 -9.41 -9.61 14.93
N PRO A 206 -9.77 -10.90 14.81
CA PRO A 206 -10.74 -11.34 13.83
C PRO A 206 -12.13 -10.79 14.12
N LEU A 207 -12.85 -10.38 13.08
CA LEU A 207 -14.16 -9.74 13.17
C LEU A 207 -15.32 -10.68 12.85
N LYS A 208 -15.05 -11.92 12.41
CA LYS A 208 -16.03 -12.98 12.19
C LYS A 208 -15.40 -14.36 12.36
N THR A 209 -16.25 -15.40 12.50
CA THR A 209 -15.77 -16.80 12.55
C THR A 209 -15.35 -17.28 11.17
N GLY A 210 -14.38 -18.19 11.10
CA GLY A 210 -13.93 -18.77 9.83
C GLY A 210 -12.47 -19.18 9.81
N LYS A 211 -12.00 -19.50 8.61
CA LYS A 211 -10.58 -19.68 8.32
C LYS A 211 -10.01 -18.36 7.86
N TYR A 212 -8.85 -18.00 8.36
CA TYR A 212 -8.10 -16.81 8.01
C TYR A 212 -6.77 -17.20 7.39
N GLU A 213 -6.34 -16.39 6.46
CA GLU A 213 -5.03 -16.48 5.83
C GLU A 213 -4.29 -15.16 6.08
N LEU A 214 -3.12 -15.22 6.71
CA LEU A 214 -2.14 -14.16 6.62
C LEU A 214 -1.37 -14.40 5.31
N PRO A 215 -1.61 -13.58 4.27
CA PRO A 215 -1.04 -13.85 2.95
C PRO A 215 0.48 -13.71 2.97
N SER A 216 1.14 -14.34 2.00
CA SER A 216 2.57 -14.18 1.80
C SER A 216 2.93 -12.71 1.55
N ILE A 217 4.04 -12.27 2.15
CA ILE A 217 4.53 -10.90 2.05
C ILE A 217 5.83 -10.92 1.25
N ARG A 218 5.86 -10.15 0.17
CA ARG A 218 7.11 -9.86 -0.53
C ARG A 218 7.77 -8.64 0.10
N PHE A 219 9.04 -8.74 0.44
CA PHE A 219 9.82 -7.65 1.02
C PHE A 219 11.15 -7.49 0.28
N ALA A 220 11.74 -6.31 0.37
CA ALA A 220 13.06 -5.99 -0.13
C ALA A 220 14.02 -5.78 1.04
N ALA A 221 15.20 -6.37 0.95
CA ALA A 221 16.29 -6.16 1.90
C ALA A 221 17.53 -5.70 1.15
N GLN A 222 18.18 -4.66 1.62
CA GLN A 222 19.42 -4.16 1.04
C GLN A 222 20.60 -4.67 1.85
N ILE A 223 21.45 -5.44 1.21
CA ILE A 223 22.71 -5.94 1.79
C ILE A 223 23.81 -4.91 1.52
N LYS A 224 24.59 -4.64 2.55
CA LYS A 224 25.78 -3.78 2.50
C LYS A 224 27.03 -4.66 2.56
N LYS A 225 27.82 -4.68 1.48
CA LYS A 225 29.10 -5.40 1.40
C LYS A 225 30.24 -4.41 1.21
N MET A 226 31.31 -4.57 1.99
CA MET A 226 32.52 -3.79 1.76
C MET A 226 33.15 -4.16 0.42
N LYS A 227 33.56 -3.14 -0.36
CA LYS A 227 34.25 -3.34 -1.64
C LYS A 227 35.57 -4.10 -1.45
N GLU A 228 35.90 -4.95 -2.42
CA GLU A 228 37.19 -5.66 -2.41
C GLU A 228 38.35 -4.68 -2.45
N GLY A 229 39.34 -4.91 -1.60
CA GLY A 229 40.56 -4.09 -1.52
C GLY A 229 40.47 -2.82 -0.71
N VAL A 230 39.32 -2.53 -0.09
CA VAL A 230 39.17 -1.40 0.84
C VAL A 230 39.53 -1.87 2.26
N ASP A 231 40.42 -1.12 2.91
CA ASP A 231 40.78 -1.38 4.31
C ASP A 231 39.57 -1.14 5.21
N PRO A 232 39.27 -2.04 6.19
CA PRO A 232 38.15 -1.86 7.11
C PRO A 232 38.17 -0.54 7.89
N PHE A 233 39.36 -0.02 8.20
CA PHE A 233 39.53 1.25 8.87
C PHE A 233 39.22 2.43 7.92
N GLU A 234 39.67 2.37 6.68
CA GLU A 234 39.31 3.36 5.65
C GLU A 234 37.82 3.32 5.32
N ALA A 235 37.22 2.13 5.31
CA ALA A 235 35.77 1.97 5.09
C ALA A 235 34.94 2.66 6.16
N PHE A 236 35.42 2.68 7.42
CA PHE A 236 34.72 3.34 8.51
C PHE A 236 34.66 4.87 8.33
N PHE A 237 35.71 5.49 7.78
CA PHE A 237 35.76 6.92 7.51
C PHE A 237 35.33 7.30 6.09
N GLY A 238 35.36 6.37 5.15
CA GLY A 238 35.05 6.60 3.72
C GLY A 238 33.56 6.70 3.39
N GLY A 239 32.68 6.44 4.36
CA GLY A 239 31.24 6.50 4.16
C GLY A 239 30.73 5.49 3.12
N ASP A 240 29.62 5.82 2.46
CA ASP A 240 28.91 4.93 1.53
C ASP A 240 29.73 4.56 0.28
N SER A 241 30.75 5.35 -0.09
CA SER A 241 31.61 5.08 -1.24
C SER A 241 32.46 3.80 -1.10
N SER A 242 32.67 3.34 0.14
CA SER A 242 33.45 2.13 0.47
C SER A 242 32.65 0.83 0.41
N TYR A 243 31.37 0.90 0.08
CA TYR A 243 30.47 -0.25 0.13
C TYR A 243 29.73 -0.45 -1.22
N ASP A 244 29.41 -1.70 -1.49
CA ASP A 244 28.49 -2.10 -2.53
C ASP A 244 27.15 -2.48 -1.90
N TYR A 245 26.06 -2.06 -2.54
CA TYR A 245 24.71 -2.31 -2.09
C TYR A 245 23.98 -3.24 -3.07
N THR A 246 23.44 -4.34 -2.55
CA THR A 246 22.68 -5.31 -3.33
C THR A 246 21.30 -5.46 -2.73
N THR A 247 20.25 -5.24 -3.52
CA THR A 247 18.88 -5.47 -3.07
C THR A 247 18.46 -6.90 -3.36
N ILE A 248 18.03 -7.63 -2.32
CA ILE A 248 17.44 -8.96 -2.40
C ILE A 248 15.93 -8.84 -2.16
N HIS A 249 15.16 -9.53 -2.98
CA HIS A 249 13.72 -9.70 -2.78
C HIS A 249 13.45 -11.11 -2.25
N ALA A 250 12.68 -11.19 -1.18
CA ALA A 250 12.23 -12.46 -0.61
C ALA A 250 10.72 -12.42 -0.36
N THR A 251 10.12 -13.61 -0.16
CA THR A 251 8.69 -13.75 0.06
C THR A 251 8.48 -14.69 1.25
N THR A 252 7.60 -14.32 2.17
CA THR A 252 7.24 -15.17 3.31
C THR A 252 6.28 -16.28 2.87
N GLU A 253 6.20 -17.35 3.66
CA GLU A 253 5.11 -18.32 3.52
C GLU A 253 3.80 -17.72 4.08
N PRO A 254 2.62 -18.08 3.51
CA PRO A 254 1.34 -17.73 4.09
C PRO A 254 1.12 -18.53 5.37
N LEU A 255 0.44 -17.93 6.35
CA LEU A 255 0.02 -18.61 7.57
C LEU A 255 -1.49 -18.69 7.66
N PHE A 256 -1.99 -19.74 8.29
CA PHE A 256 -3.42 -19.99 8.43
C PHE A 256 -3.79 -20.15 9.90
N PHE A 257 -4.95 -19.60 10.29
CA PHE A 257 -5.54 -19.83 11.60
C PHE A 257 -7.06 -19.94 11.49
N ARG A 258 -7.68 -20.45 12.55
CA ARG A 258 -9.12 -20.67 12.61
C ARG A 258 -9.73 -19.91 13.78
N VAL A 259 -10.88 -19.27 13.51
CA VAL A 259 -11.70 -18.57 14.50
C VAL A 259 -13.01 -19.31 14.69
N SER A 260 -13.28 -19.79 15.91
CA SER A 260 -14.51 -20.46 16.31
C SER A 260 -15.49 -19.50 17.00
N LYS A 261 -16.75 -19.91 17.16
CA LYS A 261 -17.75 -19.17 17.95
C LYS A 261 -17.34 -19.16 19.43
N GLY A 262 -17.65 -18.06 20.12
CA GLY A 262 -17.45 -17.88 21.56
C GLY A 262 -16.28 -16.99 21.89
N GLY A 263 -16.52 -15.95 22.63
CA GLY A 263 -15.63 -14.91 23.16
C GLY A 263 -16.47 -13.99 24.02
N GLN A 264 -15.83 -13.11 24.80
CA GLN A 264 -16.54 -12.13 25.62
C GLN A 264 -17.37 -11.18 24.76
N GLU A 265 -18.62 -10.96 25.13
CA GLU A 265 -19.37 -9.78 24.67
C GLU A 265 -18.70 -8.55 25.27
N ILE A 266 -18.32 -7.61 24.41
CA ILE A 266 -17.79 -6.31 24.83
C ILE A 266 -19.01 -5.39 24.99
N ASP A 267 -19.22 -4.89 26.20
CA ASP A 267 -20.19 -3.84 26.43
C ASP A 267 -19.75 -2.57 25.67
N SER A 268 -20.53 -2.21 24.66
CA SER A 268 -20.28 -0.96 23.92
C SER A 268 -20.55 0.24 24.82
N PRO A 269 -19.62 1.18 24.98
CA PRO A 269 -19.86 2.37 25.78
C PRO A 269 -21.00 3.19 25.17
N VAL A 270 -22.03 3.42 25.96
CA VAL A 270 -23.11 4.36 25.60
C VAL A 270 -22.53 5.77 25.65
N ARG A 271 -22.39 6.42 24.51
CA ARG A 271 -21.91 7.80 24.41
C ARG A 271 -23.06 8.75 24.11
N GLU A 272 -23.01 9.92 24.74
CA GLU A 272 -24.02 10.97 24.58
C GLU A 272 -24.03 11.49 23.14
N LYS A 273 -25.24 11.63 22.58
CA LYS A 273 -25.48 12.29 21.30
C LYS A 273 -25.32 13.79 21.46
N THR A 274 -24.40 14.37 20.75
CA THR A 274 -24.28 15.83 20.62
C THR A 274 -25.06 16.32 19.40
N ASP A 275 -25.86 17.37 19.57
CA ASP A 275 -26.61 18.01 18.48
C ASP A 275 -25.64 18.82 17.59
N TYR A 276 -25.36 18.31 16.40
CA TYR A 276 -24.55 19.01 15.39
C TYR A 276 -25.40 19.38 14.16
N VAL A 277 -24.94 20.41 13.44
CA VAL A 277 -25.49 20.77 12.12
C VAL A 277 -25.36 19.55 11.20
N ARG A 278 -26.44 19.13 10.55
CA ARG A 278 -26.44 17.96 9.66
C ARG A 278 -25.55 18.20 8.44
N SER A 279 -24.45 17.51 8.38
CA SER A 279 -23.65 17.34 7.17
C SER A 279 -23.82 15.90 6.67
N ASP A 280 -24.07 15.74 5.38
CA ASP A 280 -24.21 14.43 4.73
C ASP A 280 -22.92 14.01 4.00
N MET A 281 -21.88 14.85 4.05
CA MET A 281 -20.62 14.65 3.34
C MET A 281 -19.42 14.89 4.27
N LEU A 282 -18.50 13.93 4.26
CA LEU A 282 -17.20 14.04 4.90
C LEU A 282 -16.10 14.25 3.84
N LEU A 283 -15.37 15.35 3.92
CA LEU A 283 -14.17 15.60 3.13
C LEU A 283 -12.94 15.22 3.95
N ALA A 284 -12.30 14.13 3.61
CA ALA A 284 -11.12 13.63 4.30
C ALA A 284 -9.84 14.09 3.57
N LEU A 285 -9.03 14.88 4.26
CA LEU A 285 -7.80 15.48 3.73
C LEU A 285 -6.58 14.77 4.29
N ASP A 286 -5.88 14.06 3.42
CA ASP A 286 -4.56 13.50 3.73
C ASP A 286 -3.56 14.63 3.99
N ILE A 287 -2.91 14.58 5.16
CA ILE A 287 -1.86 15.51 5.57
C ILE A 287 -0.53 14.79 5.82
N SER A 288 -0.37 13.56 5.34
CA SER A 288 0.91 12.84 5.44
C SER A 288 2.04 13.58 4.71
N GLY A 289 3.27 13.22 5.02
CA GLY A 289 4.46 13.90 4.50
C GLY A 289 4.53 13.92 2.97
N SER A 290 4.03 12.87 2.29
CA SER A 290 3.99 12.78 0.82
C SER A 290 3.13 13.85 0.15
N MET A 291 2.10 14.37 0.84
CA MET A 291 1.27 15.47 0.37
C MET A 291 2.02 16.82 0.26
N GLY A 292 3.23 16.92 0.82
CA GLY A 292 4.15 18.04 0.61
C GLY A 292 4.81 18.07 -0.78
N GLY A 293 4.58 17.04 -1.61
CA GLY A 293 5.15 16.93 -2.96
C GLY A 293 4.74 18.06 -3.88
N LEU A 294 5.72 18.61 -4.61
CA LEU A 294 5.57 19.73 -5.56
C LEU A 294 5.46 19.20 -7.00
N ASP A 295 4.42 18.43 -7.28
CA ASP A 295 4.10 17.93 -8.63
C ASP A 295 3.49 19.03 -9.49
N PHE A 296 2.73 19.89 -8.83
CA PHE A 296 2.04 21.06 -9.38
C PHE A 296 2.87 22.34 -9.14
N PRO A 297 2.41 23.51 -9.56
CA PRO A 297 2.96 24.80 -9.12
C PRO A 297 2.87 25.01 -7.60
N LEU A 298 1.92 24.32 -6.95
CA LEU A 298 1.68 24.27 -5.50
C LEU A 298 1.99 22.86 -4.97
N SER A 299 2.02 22.71 -3.64
CA SER A 299 2.05 21.38 -3.03
C SER A 299 0.74 20.63 -3.28
N ARG A 300 0.77 19.27 -3.25
CA ARG A 300 -0.44 18.45 -3.33
C ARG A 300 -1.45 18.86 -2.26
N LEU A 301 -0.97 19.13 -1.04
CA LEU A 301 -1.80 19.59 0.08
C LEU A 301 -2.51 20.90 -0.24
N ASP A 302 -1.81 21.90 -0.82
CA ASP A 302 -2.43 23.20 -1.15
C ASP A 302 -3.42 23.08 -2.31
N VAL A 303 -3.17 22.19 -3.25
CA VAL A 303 -4.12 21.84 -4.32
C VAL A 303 -5.40 21.24 -3.71
N ALA A 304 -5.25 20.26 -2.79
CA ALA A 304 -6.38 19.65 -2.09
C ALA A 304 -7.21 20.67 -1.31
N LYS A 305 -6.56 21.56 -0.53
CA LYS A 305 -7.23 22.66 0.18
C LYS A 305 -8.04 23.56 -0.76
N GLY A 306 -7.47 23.90 -1.93
CA GLY A 306 -8.15 24.68 -2.96
C GLY A 306 -9.41 23.99 -3.50
N MET A 307 -9.37 22.68 -3.70
CA MET A 307 -10.53 21.88 -4.13
C MET A 307 -11.59 21.78 -3.04
N ILE A 308 -11.18 21.53 -1.79
CA ILE A 308 -12.07 21.45 -0.62
C ILE A 308 -12.82 22.76 -0.44
N ASN A 309 -12.14 23.92 -0.49
CA ASN A 309 -12.78 25.22 -0.38
C ASN A 309 -13.86 25.45 -1.45
N ARG A 310 -13.61 24.98 -2.69
CA ARG A 310 -14.62 25.07 -3.76
C ARG A 310 -15.81 24.14 -3.51
N LEU A 311 -15.59 22.92 -3.03
CA LEU A 311 -16.67 21.98 -2.75
C LEU A 311 -17.52 22.44 -1.56
N ALA A 312 -16.87 22.94 -0.49
CA ALA A 312 -17.52 23.39 0.72
C ALA A 312 -18.33 24.69 0.56
N SER A 313 -18.07 25.47 -0.52
CA SER A 313 -18.82 26.72 -0.76
C SER A 313 -20.30 26.50 -1.07
N ASP A 314 -20.66 25.34 -1.59
CA ASP A 314 -21.99 25.08 -2.14
C ASP A 314 -22.85 24.12 -1.30
N ARG A 315 -22.21 23.39 -0.39
CA ARG A 315 -22.88 22.34 0.37
C ARG A 315 -22.26 22.20 1.76
N PRO A 316 -23.07 22.04 2.82
CA PRO A 316 -22.58 21.75 4.15
C PRO A 316 -21.76 20.45 4.14
N CYS A 317 -20.53 20.51 4.63
CA CYS A 317 -19.64 19.37 4.74
C CYS A 317 -18.79 19.49 6.00
N ASP A 318 -18.36 18.36 6.50
CA ASP A 318 -17.31 18.30 7.52
C ASP A 318 -15.97 18.02 6.85
N VAL A 319 -14.89 18.64 7.33
CA VAL A 319 -13.54 18.41 6.84
C VAL A 319 -12.72 17.76 7.95
N VAL A 320 -12.11 16.61 7.65
CA VAL A 320 -11.26 15.88 8.59
C VAL A 320 -9.86 15.73 8.01
N PRO A 321 -8.86 16.41 8.58
CA PRO A 321 -7.47 16.14 8.30
C PRO A 321 -7.04 14.83 8.95
N PHE A 322 -6.23 14.02 8.24
CA PHE A 322 -5.72 12.76 8.78
C PHE A 322 -4.35 12.40 8.20
N SER A 323 -3.65 11.54 8.92
CA SER A 323 -2.44 10.84 8.47
C SER A 323 -2.49 9.39 8.97
N ASP A 324 -1.67 9.00 9.91
CA ASP A 324 -1.78 7.76 10.70
C ASP A 324 -2.85 7.85 11.80
N GLN A 325 -3.27 9.08 12.13
CA GLN A 325 -4.35 9.39 13.04
C GLN A 325 -5.25 10.49 12.46
N ARG A 326 -6.49 10.50 12.92
CA ARG A 326 -7.48 11.52 12.60
C ARG A 326 -7.28 12.74 13.50
N ARG A 327 -7.38 13.95 12.91
CA ARG A 327 -7.52 15.20 13.66
C ARG A 327 -9.00 15.52 13.89
N GLU A 328 -9.23 16.56 14.67
CA GLU A 328 -10.58 17.07 14.91
C GLU A 328 -11.24 17.55 13.61
N VAL A 329 -12.56 17.49 13.58
CA VAL A 329 -13.37 17.99 12.47
C VAL A 329 -13.25 19.52 12.40
N LEU A 330 -12.87 20.04 11.25
CA LEU A 330 -12.86 21.48 11.01
C LEU A 330 -14.29 21.97 10.82
N ALA A 331 -14.79 22.71 11.79
CA ALA A 331 -16.18 23.19 11.78
C ALA A 331 -16.32 24.55 11.07
N ILE A 332 -17.43 24.74 10.36
CA ILE A 332 -17.86 26.05 9.86
C ILE A 332 -18.26 26.91 11.11
N PRO A 333 -17.82 28.18 11.26
CA PRO A 333 -17.25 29.06 10.22
C PRO A 333 -15.71 29.14 10.17
N GLN A 334 -14.99 28.50 11.07
CA GLN A 334 -13.52 28.63 11.16
C GLN A 334 -12.77 27.78 10.11
N MET A 335 -13.47 26.88 9.42
CA MET A 335 -12.90 25.88 8.51
C MET A 335 -11.87 26.47 7.50
N ALA A 336 -12.18 27.59 6.87
CA ALA A 336 -11.29 28.17 5.85
C ALA A 336 -9.94 28.63 6.43
N ASN A 337 -9.93 29.21 7.64
CA ASN A 337 -8.72 29.64 8.32
C ASN A 337 -7.90 28.45 8.83
N GLU A 338 -8.57 27.49 9.47
CA GLU A 338 -7.95 26.27 9.98
C GLU A 338 -7.38 25.42 8.84
N LEU A 339 -8.15 25.25 7.75
CA LEU A 339 -7.71 24.53 6.55
C LEU A 339 -6.46 25.19 5.94
N SER A 340 -6.42 26.54 5.87
CA SER A 340 -5.27 27.26 5.34
C SER A 340 -4.00 27.07 6.18
N SER A 341 -4.13 26.93 7.49
CA SER A 341 -3.03 26.75 8.44
C SER A 341 -2.45 25.33 8.48
N LEU A 342 -3.16 24.34 7.95
CA LEU A 342 -2.71 22.95 7.98
C LEU A 342 -1.38 22.78 7.23
N LYS A 343 -0.51 21.96 7.81
CA LYS A 343 0.78 21.55 7.23
C LYS A 343 0.83 20.03 7.14
N CYS A 344 1.66 19.54 6.25
CA CYS A 344 1.97 18.12 6.20
C CYS A 344 2.60 17.66 7.52
N GLN A 345 2.26 16.45 7.92
CA GLN A 345 2.86 15.78 9.07
C GLN A 345 4.01 14.92 8.55
N GLU A 346 5.23 15.39 8.76
CA GLU A 346 6.45 14.66 8.40
C GLU A 346 6.50 13.32 9.17
N ASP A 347 7.12 12.31 8.57
CA ASP A 347 7.31 10.98 9.14
C ASP A 347 6.03 10.20 9.53
N SER A 348 4.85 10.66 9.11
CA SER A 348 3.59 9.98 9.36
C SER A 348 3.24 8.96 8.25
N ARG A 349 2.51 7.93 8.63
CA ARG A 349 1.87 6.99 7.70
C ARG A 349 0.51 7.55 7.25
N THR A 350 -0.09 6.91 6.25
CA THR A 350 -1.40 7.29 5.69
C THR A 350 -2.41 6.17 5.93
N ALA A 351 -3.42 6.42 6.77
CA ALA A 351 -4.45 5.46 7.16
C ALA A 351 -5.77 5.73 6.40
N LEU A 352 -5.76 5.49 5.07
CA LEU A 352 -6.88 5.78 4.16
C LEU A 352 -8.16 4.99 4.50
N TYR A 353 -8.01 3.73 4.88
CA TYR A 353 -9.17 2.88 5.18
C TYR A 353 -9.76 3.20 6.54
N ASP A 354 -8.93 3.57 7.51
CA ASP A 354 -9.40 3.92 8.85
C ASP A 354 -10.21 5.21 8.84
N VAL A 355 -9.84 6.21 8.02
CA VAL A 355 -10.64 7.45 7.91
C VAL A 355 -12.00 7.19 7.27
N CYS A 356 -12.12 6.23 6.34
CA CYS A 356 -13.43 5.80 5.84
C CYS A 356 -14.30 5.22 6.96
N LEU A 357 -13.73 4.32 7.78
CA LEU A 357 -14.45 3.73 8.92
C LEU A 357 -14.79 4.75 10.00
N SER A 358 -14.03 5.84 10.11
CA SER A 358 -14.38 6.92 11.01
C SER A 358 -15.72 7.58 10.67
N ALA A 359 -16.11 7.64 9.39
CA ALA A 359 -17.42 8.10 8.97
C ALA A 359 -18.54 7.18 9.50
N VAL A 360 -18.31 5.87 9.49
CA VAL A 360 -19.27 4.89 10.06
C VAL A 360 -19.39 5.09 11.57
N TYR A 361 -18.26 5.30 12.25
CA TYR A 361 -18.24 5.56 13.68
C TYR A 361 -19.00 6.83 14.03
N ASP A 362 -18.74 7.93 13.32
CA ASP A 362 -19.42 9.22 13.52
C ASP A 362 -20.93 9.12 13.28
N ASN A 363 -21.35 8.37 12.24
CA ASN A 363 -22.77 8.12 11.99
C ASN A 363 -23.43 7.35 13.13
N GLN A 364 -22.74 6.40 13.72
CA GLN A 364 -23.29 5.54 14.77
C GLN A 364 -23.30 6.21 16.16
N TYR A 365 -22.23 6.95 16.49
CA TYR A 365 -22.00 7.41 17.86
C TYR A 365 -22.01 8.93 18.03
N HIS A 366 -21.71 9.70 16.98
CA HIS A 366 -21.66 11.16 17.03
C HIS A 366 -22.86 11.85 16.37
N GLY A 367 -23.90 11.09 15.99
CA GLY A 367 -25.14 11.65 15.40
C GLY A 367 -24.94 12.26 14.02
N ARG A 368 -23.83 11.95 13.33
CA ARG A 368 -23.60 12.34 11.93
C ARG A 368 -24.40 11.45 10.99
N HIS A 369 -24.57 11.90 9.74
CA HIS A 369 -25.33 11.17 8.72
C HIS A 369 -24.61 11.22 7.37
N TYR A 370 -23.30 10.92 7.37
CA TYR A 370 -22.53 10.89 6.14
C TYR A 370 -23.05 9.79 5.21
N SER A 371 -23.41 10.17 4.00
CA SER A 371 -23.70 9.27 2.87
C SER A 371 -22.53 9.20 1.90
N ASP A 372 -21.63 10.19 1.99
CA ASP A 372 -20.52 10.35 1.10
C ASP A 372 -19.23 10.70 1.87
N VAL A 373 -18.15 10.03 1.52
CA VAL A 373 -16.78 10.34 1.97
C VAL A 373 -15.96 10.67 0.74
N VAL A 374 -15.36 11.86 0.69
CA VAL A 374 -14.46 12.27 -0.39
C VAL A 374 -13.03 12.33 0.14
N LEU A 375 -12.18 11.42 -0.31
CA LEU A 375 -10.76 11.36 0.05
C LEU A 375 -9.91 12.22 -0.89
N PHE A 376 -9.08 13.09 -0.32
CA PHE A 376 -8.04 13.83 -1.03
C PHE A 376 -6.69 13.29 -0.60
N THR A 377 -5.99 12.59 -1.48
CA THR A 377 -4.75 11.88 -1.16
C THR A 377 -3.84 11.79 -2.38
N ASP A 378 -2.58 11.50 -2.20
CA ASP A 378 -1.68 11.12 -3.28
C ASP A 378 -1.67 9.61 -3.57
N GLY A 379 -2.42 8.81 -2.79
CA GLY A 379 -2.88 7.49 -3.20
C GLY A 379 -2.21 6.28 -2.55
N HIS A 380 -1.64 6.38 -1.37
CA HIS A 380 -1.00 5.21 -0.75
C HIS A 380 -1.44 4.97 0.69
N ASP A 381 -2.14 3.83 0.91
CA ASP A 381 -2.42 3.34 2.25
C ASP A 381 -1.24 2.53 2.78
N ASN A 382 -0.65 2.98 3.88
CA ASN A 382 0.44 2.29 4.56
C ASN A 382 0.32 2.32 6.09
N GLY A 383 -0.78 2.90 6.58
CA GLY A 383 -1.05 3.11 8.00
C GLY A 383 -2.32 2.49 8.54
N SER A 384 -3.26 2.07 7.69
CA SER A 384 -4.54 1.53 8.14
C SER A 384 -4.42 0.23 8.93
N HIS A 385 -5.38 0.05 9.83
CA HIS A 385 -5.49 -1.11 10.72
C HIS A 385 -6.40 -2.21 10.17
N VAL A 386 -7.00 -2.00 9.01
CA VAL A 386 -7.91 -2.94 8.31
C VAL A 386 -7.47 -3.17 6.87
N SER A 387 -7.96 -4.26 6.25
CA SER A 387 -7.72 -4.50 4.83
C SER A 387 -8.68 -3.70 3.94
N LEU A 388 -8.28 -3.46 2.68
CA LEU A 388 -9.12 -2.87 1.64
C LEU A 388 -10.47 -3.59 1.51
N ARG A 389 -10.48 -4.92 1.56
CA ARG A 389 -11.71 -5.71 1.45
C ARG A 389 -12.65 -5.45 2.60
N THR A 390 -12.12 -5.37 3.83
CA THR A 390 -12.93 -5.10 5.02
C THR A 390 -13.60 -3.73 4.93
N VAL A 391 -12.86 -2.68 4.59
CA VAL A 391 -13.46 -1.34 4.47
C VAL A 391 -14.48 -1.27 3.34
N ALA A 392 -14.18 -1.86 2.18
CA ALA A 392 -15.10 -1.86 1.04
C ALA A 392 -16.46 -2.51 1.40
N ASP A 393 -16.43 -3.69 2.02
CA ASP A 393 -17.64 -4.40 2.44
C ASP A 393 -18.43 -3.63 3.52
N VAL A 394 -17.73 -3.01 4.48
CA VAL A 394 -18.39 -2.22 5.54
C VAL A 394 -19.03 -0.96 4.96
N MET A 395 -18.30 -0.19 4.16
CA MET A 395 -18.82 1.04 3.55
C MET A 395 -20.03 0.76 2.65
N ALA A 396 -19.96 -0.29 1.82
CA ALA A 396 -21.08 -0.71 0.97
C ALA A 396 -22.30 -1.16 1.80
N ALA A 397 -22.11 -1.95 2.87
CA ALA A 397 -23.19 -2.39 3.75
C ALA A 397 -23.84 -1.23 4.51
N MET A 398 -23.05 -0.22 4.88
CA MET A 398 -23.53 0.99 5.54
C MET A 398 -24.09 2.03 4.55
N LYS A 399 -24.05 1.73 3.24
CA LYS A 399 -24.50 2.61 2.14
C LYS A 399 -23.80 3.97 2.14
N ILE A 400 -22.50 3.97 2.44
CA ILE A 400 -21.65 5.15 2.37
C ILE A 400 -20.78 5.03 1.13
N ARG A 401 -20.92 5.98 0.19
CA ARG A 401 -20.09 6.03 -1.01
C ARG A 401 -18.72 6.62 -0.70
N VAL A 402 -17.67 6.02 -1.23
CA VAL A 402 -16.32 6.53 -1.11
C VAL A 402 -15.87 7.10 -2.44
N HIS A 403 -15.61 8.39 -2.46
CA HIS A 403 -15.11 9.14 -3.60
C HIS A 403 -13.64 9.44 -3.40
N ILE A 404 -12.84 9.36 -4.44
CA ILE A 404 -11.39 9.51 -4.34
C ILE A 404 -10.90 10.53 -5.35
N VAL A 405 -10.15 11.51 -4.84
CA VAL A 405 -9.41 12.49 -5.63
C VAL A 405 -7.93 12.23 -5.40
N LYS A 406 -7.31 11.55 -6.36
CA LYS A 406 -5.88 11.26 -6.36
C LYS A 406 -5.11 12.43 -6.96
N LEU A 407 -4.17 12.97 -6.18
CA LEU A 407 -3.34 14.12 -6.54
C LEU A 407 -1.96 13.63 -6.97
N ASN A 408 -1.78 13.46 -8.28
CA ASN A 408 -0.52 12.98 -8.84
C ASN A 408 -0.34 13.52 -10.27
N ALA A 409 0.64 14.41 -10.49
CA ALA A 409 0.92 14.94 -11.81
C ALA A 409 1.58 13.93 -12.77
N GLY A 410 1.72 12.66 -12.38
CA GLY A 410 2.28 11.61 -13.24
C GLY A 410 3.75 11.80 -13.62
N LYS A 411 4.48 12.64 -12.89
CA LYS A 411 5.90 12.91 -13.15
C LYS A 411 6.76 11.77 -12.58
N ASP A 412 7.84 11.44 -13.28
CA ASP A 412 8.80 10.41 -12.85
C ASP A 412 9.54 10.78 -11.55
N SER A 413 9.57 12.06 -11.19
CA SER A 413 10.16 12.58 -9.96
C SER A 413 9.29 13.68 -9.35
N VAL A 414 9.26 13.71 -8.03
CA VAL A 414 8.57 14.70 -7.21
C VAL A 414 9.60 15.52 -6.44
N ARG A 415 9.41 16.83 -6.37
CA ARG A 415 10.26 17.72 -5.60
C ARG A 415 9.64 17.98 -4.24
N TYR A 416 10.48 18.03 -3.23
CA TYR A 416 10.09 18.41 -1.87
C TYR A 416 10.98 19.58 -1.40
N ASN A 417 10.39 20.50 -0.68
CA ASN A 417 11.16 21.54 -0.01
C ASN A 417 11.53 21.05 1.40
N MET A 418 12.77 20.64 1.56
CA MET A 418 13.30 20.21 2.85
C MET A 418 14.27 21.27 3.36
N ASN A 419 13.89 21.99 4.42
CA ASN A 419 14.70 23.05 5.04
C ASN A 419 15.20 24.13 4.05
N GLY A 420 14.35 24.54 3.10
CA GLY A 420 14.67 25.54 2.10
C GLY A 420 15.45 25.02 0.89
N GLN A 421 15.79 23.74 0.85
CA GLN A 421 16.38 23.07 -0.32
C GLN A 421 15.35 22.25 -1.07
N LEU A 422 15.30 22.43 -2.40
CA LEU A 422 14.45 21.65 -3.28
C LEU A 422 15.18 20.34 -3.66
N LEU A 423 14.76 19.25 -3.04
CA LEU A 423 15.27 17.90 -3.35
C LEU A 423 14.29 17.18 -4.26
N SER A 424 14.81 16.42 -5.22
CA SER A 424 14.02 15.63 -6.17
C SER A 424 14.17 14.14 -5.84
N PHE A 425 13.02 13.47 -5.65
CA PHE A 425 12.97 12.04 -5.37
C PHE A 425 12.21 11.31 -6.49
N PRO A 426 12.55 10.04 -6.78
CA PRO A 426 11.74 9.23 -7.69
C PRO A 426 10.28 9.16 -7.20
N ASN A 427 9.33 9.34 -8.12
CA ASN A 427 7.92 9.18 -7.80
C ASN A 427 7.55 7.70 -7.71
N GLN A 428 7.60 7.13 -6.51
CA GLN A 428 7.29 5.71 -6.27
C GLN A 428 5.80 5.39 -6.52
N LEU A 429 4.93 6.39 -6.48
CA LEU A 429 3.49 6.24 -6.65
C LEU A 429 3.07 6.04 -8.12
N ALA A 430 3.94 6.38 -9.07
CA ALA A 430 3.63 6.25 -10.50
C ALA A 430 3.50 4.79 -11.00
N SER A 431 3.87 3.79 -10.19
CA SER A 431 3.97 2.39 -10.61
C SER A 431 3.02 1.43 -9.91
N GLN A 432 2.17 1.88 -8.97
CA GLN A 432 1.33 0.99 -8.18
C GLN A 432 -0.10 0.93 -8.73
N GLN A 433 -0.64 -0.29 -8.72
CA GLN A 433 -2.02 -0.56 -9.08
C GLN A 433 -2.94 0.11 -8.06
N ASP A 434 -3.99 0.74 -8.56
CA ASP A 434 -4.83 1.62 -7.80
C ASP A 434 -5.94 0.85 -7.06
N ASP A 435 -5.63 0.37 -5.85
CA ASP A 435 -6.62 -0.25 -4.95
C ASP A 435 -7.76 0.73 -4.61
N LEU A 436 -7.50 2.04 -4.73
CA LEU A 436 -8.48 3.08 -4.44
C LEU A 436 -9.57 3.18 -5.51
N SER A 437 -9.24 2.91 -6.78
CA SER A 437 -10.25 2.85 -7.84
C SER A 437 -11.25 1.70 -7.60
N PHE A 438 -10.77 0.58 -7.06
CA PHE A 438 -11.62 -0.52 -6.63
C PHE A 438 -12.54 -0.09 -5.49
N LEU A 439 -12.02 0.58 -4.44
CA LEU A 439 -12.82 1.03 -3.30
C LEU A 439 -13.93 1.99 -3.75
N ALA A 440 -13.60 2.98 -4.58
CA ALA A 440 -14.58 3.91 -5.13
C ALA A 440 -15.67 3.17 -5.93
N GLY A 441 -15.29 2.36 -6.91
CA GLY A 441 -16.24 1.62 -7.74
C GLY A 441 -17.11 0.64 -6.94
N PHE A 442 -16.52 -0.07 -5.97
CA PHE A 442 -17.24 -1.04 -5.14
C PHE A 442 -18.28 -0.41 -4.23
N THR A 443 -18.05 0.82 -3.74
CA THR A 443 -18.99 1.57 -2.89
C THR A 443 -19.95 2.46 -3.68
N GLY A 444 -19.83 2.48 -5.01
CA GLY A 444 -20.66 3.33 -5.90
C GLY A 444 -20.23 4.81 -5.92
N GLY A 445 -19.02 5.11 -5.46
CA GLY A 445 -18.40 6.45 -5.55
C GLY A 445 -17.66 6.69 -6.86
N GLY A 446 -17.11 7.90 -7.00
CA GLY A 446 -16.32 8.32 -8.16
C GLY A 446 -14.81 8.29 -7.85
N TYR A 447 -14.01 8.11 -8.89
CA TYR A 447 -12.55 8.17 -8.84
C TYR A 447 -12.03 9.19 -9.85
N TRP A 448 -11.24 10.13 -9.39
CA TRP A 448 -10.62 11.17 -10.23
C TRP A 448 -9.12 11.26 -9.95
N GLU A 449 -8.36 11.36 -11.00
CA GLU A 449 -6.93 11.63 -10.91
C GLU A 449 -6.64 13.03 -11.44
N LEU A 450 -6.18 13.92 -10.55
CA LEU A 450 -5.76 15.26 -10.93
C LEU A 450 -4.27 15.24 -11.29
N THR A 451 -4.01 15.31 -12.59
CA THR A 451 -2.65 15.31 -13.15
C THR A 451 -2.18 16.70 -13.60
N ASP A 452 -3.11 17.67 -13.70
CA ASP A 452 -2.85 19.03 -14.15
C ASP A 452 -3.83 20.01 -13.49
N MET A 453 -3.32 21.14 -13.02
CA MET A 453 -4.12 22.23 -12.42
C MET A 453 -5.19 22.79 -13.35
N ALA A 454 -4.96 22.81 -14.67
CA ALA A 454 -5.96 23.24 -15.64
C ALA A 454 -7.25 22.40 -15.63
N ARG A 455 -7.19 21.18 -15.09
CA ARG A 455 -8.33 20.27 -14.98
C ARG A 455 -9.09 20.39 -13.64
N MET A 456 -8.59 21.18 -12.71
CA MET A 456 -9.11 21.23 -11.33
C MET A 456 -10.60 21.63 -11.28
N ASP A 457 -11.00 22.69 -12.00
CA ASP A 457 -12.40 23.16 -12.01
C ASP A 457 -13.33 22.12 -12.65
N ARG A 458 -12.85 21.41 -13.66
CA ARG A 458 -13.57 20.31 -14.29
C ARG A 458 -13.76 19.15 -13.30
N VAL A 459 -12.70 18.72 -12.61
CA VAL A 459 -12.78 17.63 -11.61
C VAL A 459 -13.72 18.03 -10.48
N VAL A 460 -13.65 19.26 -9.95
CA VAL A 460 -14.60 19.75 -8.94
C VAL A 460 -16.05 19.69 -9.43
N SER A 461 -16.31 20.07 -10.70
CA SER A 461 -17.65 20.02 -11.29
C SER A 461 -18.15 18.57 -11.45
N GLU A 462 -17.28 17.65 -11.86
CA GLU A 462 -17.60 16.23 -11.98
C GLU A 462 -17.91 15.60 -10.60
N ILE A 463 -17.15 15.98 -9.55
CA ILE A 463 -17.44 15.55 -8.16
C ILE A 463 -18.83 16.04 -7.74
N ARG A 464 -19.15 17.33 -7.94
CA ARG A 464 -20.47 17.89 -7.61
C ARG A 464 -21.61 17.16 -8.32
N GLN A 465 -21.44 16.88 -9.59
CA GLN A 465 -22.42 16.13 -10.37
C GLN A 465 -22.63 14.72 -9.81
N ASN A 466 -21.55 14.04 -9.46
CA ASN A 466 -21.61 12.69 -8.89
C ASN A 466 -22.27 12.67 -7.52
N LEU A 467 -21.94 13.63 -6.64
CA LEU A 467 -22.55 13.79 -5.32
C LEU A 467 -24.06 14.13 -5.38
N SER A 468 -24.50 14.79 -6.47
CA SER A 468 -25.91 15.15 -6.66
C SER A 468 -26.73 14.01 -7.28
N SER A 469 -26.09 13.02 -7.88
CA SER A 469 -26.76 11.84 -8.41
C SER A 469 -27.13 10.89 -7.28
N SER A 470 -28.43 10.86 -6.91
CA SER A 470 -28.97 10.02 -5.84
C SER A 470 -29.14 8.53 -6.24
N GLU A 471 -28.72 8.13 -7.43
CA GLU A 471 -28.77 6.74 -7.85
C GLU A 471 -27.65 5.93 -7.18
N LEU A 472 -27.91 5.49 -5.95
CA LEU A 472 -27.26 4.29 -5.43
C LEU A 472 -27.61 3.18 -6.42
N ASN A 473 -26.59 2.63 -7.08
CA ASN A 473 -26.74 1.35 -7.79
C ASN A 473 -27.21 0.31 -6.76
N ALA A 474 -28.51 0.05 -6.74
CA ALA A 474 -29.18 -0.82 -5.77
C ALA A 474 -28.70 -2.29 -5.83
N ASP A 475 -27.93 -2.64 -6.86
CA ASP A 475 -27.46 -4.01 -7.10
C ASP A 475 -26.25 -4.44 -6.24
N ILE A 476 -25.54 -3.52 -5.58
CA ILE A 476 -24.35 -3.87 -4.78
C ILE A 476 -24.73 -4.43 -3.40
N SER A 477 -25.91 -4.05 -2.88
CA SER A 477 -26.37 -4.48 -1.53
C SER A 477 -26.65 -5.99 -1.40
N GLY A 478 -26.71 -6.72 -2.49
CA GLY A 478 -26.96 -8.17 -2.49
C GLY A 478 -25.73 -9.07 -2.31
N GLN A 479 -24.51 -8.54 -2.41
CA GLN A 479 -23.29 -9.36 -2.40
C GLN A 479 -22.48 -9.30 -1.10
N THR A 480 -22.75 -8.35 -0.21
CA THR A 480 -22.00 -8.18 1.04
C THR A 480 -22.79 -8.71 2.23
N SER A 481 -22.52 -9.92 2.66
CA SER A 481 -23.06 -10.45 3.91
C SER A 481 -22.09 -10.21 5.05
N LEU A 482 -22.39 -9.22 5.91
CA LEU A 482 -21.71 -9.01 7.20
C LEU A 482 -22.31 -9.91 8.31
N SER A 483 -23.01 -10.99 7.96
CA SER A 483 -23.56 -11.93 8.92
C SER A 483 -22.45 -12.48 9.83
N GLY A 484 -22.64 -12.32 11.15
CA GLY A 484 -21.66 -12.73 12.17
C GLY A 484 -20.41 -11.84 12.26
N PHE A 485 -20.43 -10.66 11.61
CA PHE A 485 -19.36 -9.68 11.71
C PHE A 485 -19.52 -8.79 12.95
N ARG A 486 -18.43 -8.60 13.68
CA ARG A 486 -18.39 -7.80 14.92
C ARG A 486 -18.09 -6.33 14.61
N MET A 487 -19.14 -5.61 14.16
CA MET A 487 -19.07 -4.17 13.88
C MET A 487 -18.71 -3.36 15.13
N ASP A 488 -19.28 -3.75 16.28
CA ASP A 488 -19.00 -3.17 17.58
C ASP A 488 -17.50 -3.17 17.91
N LEU A 489 -16.86 -4.35 17.78
CA LEU A 489 -15.43 -4.48 18.02
C LEU A 489 -14.58 -3.68 17.02
N LEU A 490 -14.98 -3.67 15.73
CA LEU A 490 -14.30 -2.87 14.72
C LEU A 490 -14.30 -1.40 15.10
N LEU A 491 -15.47 -0.84 15.37
CA LEU A 491 -15.63 0.58 15.63
C LEU A 491 -14.98 1.02 16.95
N GLU A 492 -15.04 0.19 17.99
CA GLU A 492 -14.31 0.44 19.23
C GLU A 492 -12.79 0.52 19.00
N LYS A 493 -12.22 -0.44 18.27
CA LYS A 493 -10.78 -0.46 18.00
C LYS A 493 -10.35 0.70 17.09
N ILE A 494 -11.13 1.04 16.06
CA ILE A 494 -10.87 2.21 15.22
C ILE A 494 -10.89 3.49 16.07
N TYR A 495 -11.84 3.63 17.00
CA TYR A 495 -11.84 4.76 17.91
C TYR A 495 -10.54 4.84 18.70
N HIS A 496 -10.14 3.77 19.38
CA HIS A 496 -8.93 3.76 20.22
C HIS A 496 -7.62 3.95 19.46
N GLN A 497 -7.55 3.53 18.19
CA GLN A 497 -6.32 3.58 17.42
C GLN A 497 -6.20 4.81 16.53
N PHE A 498 -7.33 5.34 16.06
CA PHE A 498 -7.34 6.38 15.06
C PHE A 498 -7.82 7.75 15.58
N TYR A 499 -8.69 7.80 16.60
CA TYR A 499 -9.17 9.05 17.18
C TYR A 499 -8.34 9.56 18.36
N LEU A 500 -7.77 8.65 19.16
CA LEU A 500 -7.02 9.05 20.35
C LEU A 500 -5.57 9.36 19.97
N SER A 501 -5.19 10.63 20.11
CA SER A 501 -3.79 11.03 20.04
C SER A 501 -2.98 10.38 21.16
N PRO A 502 -1.72 9.96 20.94
CA PRO A 502 -0.81 9.53 21.99
C PRO A 502 -0.67 10.54 23.15
N TYR A 503 -0.85 11.82 22.85
CA TYR A 503 -0.82 12.90 23.86
C TYR A 503 -2.06 12.93 24.79
N ALA A 504 -3.21 12.42 24.36
CA ALA A 504 -4.40 12.34 25.22
C ALA A 504 -4.29 11.22 26.27
N ARG A 505 -3.41 10.24 26.08
CA ARG A 505 -3.18 9.19 27.09
C ARG A 505 -2.41 9.71 28.33
N SER A 506 -1.51 10.67 28.15
CA SER A 506 -0.73 11.24 29.27
C SER A 506 -1.55 12.13 30.21
N GLU A 507 -2.67 12.70 29.75
CA GLU A 507 -3.54 13.54 30.58
C GLU A 507 -4.57 12.72 31.38
N SER A 508 -4.98 11.54 30.90
CA SER A 508 -5.88 10.66 31.64
C SER A 508 -5.18 9.85 32.74
N GLU A 509 -3.88 9.57 32.61
CA GLU A 509 -3.10 8.89 33.65
C GLU A 509 -2.63 9.84 34.77
N SER A 510 -2.55 11.15 34.49
CA SER A 510 -2.15 12.16 35.51
C SER A 510 -3.33 12.65 36.38
N SER A 511 -4.56 12.22 36.12
CA SER A 511 -5.75 12.57 36.91
C SER A 511 -6.21 11.47 37.88
N GLU A 512 -5.49 10.35 37.96
CA GLU A 512 -5.73 9.24 38.90
C GLU A 512 -4.60 9.07 39.94
N GLU A 513 -3.65 9.99 40.07
CA GLU A 513 -2.79 10.16 41.24
C GLU A 513 -3.32 11.38 42.05
#